data_6bdaf1cf306aec49ba1ce6a44ff6b292
#
_entry.id   6bdaf1cf306aec49ba1ce6a44ff6b292
#
_cell.length_a   1.000
_cell.length_b   1.000
_cell.length_c   1.000
_cell.angle_alpha   90.00
_cell.angle_beta   90.00
_cell.angle_gamma   90.00
#
_symmetry.space_group_name_H-M   'P 1'
#
loop_
_entity.id
_entity.type
_entity.pdbx_description
1 polymer ?
#
loop_
_entity_poly.entity_id
_entity_poly.type
_entity_poly.pdbx_seq_one_letter_code
_entity_poly.pdbx_strand_id
1 'polypeptide(L)'
;MCSRLSHRVLCCAMTASLFACGSDLILPDDKAPVTLRTVSGDGQEATVGTRLPEPLVALLTDGAARPVPGIPFTFRFQGDFPGAEIDPPTAETDDSGLVRTRVTLGTATGPYTIEAVVTQGADLRTTFGVTAVPRQHGHGGGGDHPDKHGTED
;
A
#
# COMPACT_ATOMS: atom_id res chain seq x y z
N MET A 1 -79.74 43.01 39.95
CA MET A 1 -78.89 43.25 41.11
C MET A 1 -77.85 42.17 41.15
N CYS A 2 -76.59 42.58 41.04
CA CYS A 2 -75.35 41.90 41.49
C CYS A 2 -75.22 40.38 41.37
N SER A 3 -74.21 39.81 40.92
CA SER A 3 -72.81 40.07 41.28
C SER A 3 -71.84 39.30 40.31
N ARG A 4 -70.81 39.93 40.07
CA ARG A 4 -69.61 39.50 39.32
C ARG A 4 -68.88 38.39 40.05
N LEU A 5 -68.42 37.38 39.35
CA LEU A 5 -67.23 36.66 39.82
C LEU A 5 -66.37 36.30 38.62
N SER A 6 -65.24 37.04 38.60
CA SER A 6 -64.21 36.84 37.68
C SER A 6 -63.35 35.57 38.03
N HIS A 7 -63.36 34.62 37.19
CA HIS A 7 -62.36 33.52 37.29
C HIS A 7 -61.23 33.77 36.28
N ARG A 8 -60.15 34.24 36.81
CA ARG A 8 -58.88 34.29 36.14
C ARG A 8 -58.36 32.86 36.06
N VAL A 9 -58.51 32.25 34.88
CA VAL A 9 -57.81 31.02 34.59
C VAL A 9 -56.36 31.38 34.20
N LEU A 10 -55.45 31.09 35.14
CA LEU A 10 -54.02 31.18 34.93
C LEU A 10 -53.57 30.03 34.04
N CYS A 11 -53.37 30.33 32.74
CA CYS A 11 -52.83 29.36 31.77
C CYS A 11 -51.36 29.20 32.00
N CYS A 12 -50.98 28.15 32.71
CA CYS A 12 -49.56 27.78 32.93
C CYS A 12 -49.06 27.11 31.63
N ALA A 13 -48.41 27.90 30.80
CA ALA A 13 -47.71 27.38 29.60
C ALA A 13 -46.49 26.62 30.05
N MET A 14 -46.59 25.28 30.08
CA MET A 14 -45.43 24.40 30.19
C MET A 14 -44.75 24.36 28.81
N THR A 15 -43.67 25.13 28.65
CA THR A 15 -42.74 24.97 27.54
C THR A 15 -41.90 23.72 27.79
N ALA A 16 -42.28 22.62 27.17
CA ALA A 16 -41.45 21.44 27.09
C ALA A 16 -40.29 21.72 26.13
N SER A 17 -39.12 22.03 26.68
CA SER A 17 -37.86 22.09 25.95
C SER A 17 -37.46 20.68 25.58
N LEU A 18 -37.74 20.28 24.36
CA LEU A 18 -37.16 19.09 23.74
C LEU A 18 -35.67 19.37 23.46
N PHE A 19 -34.82 18.93 24.37
CA PHE A 19 -33.44 18.73 24.07
C PHE A 19 -33.35 17.54 23.10
N ALA A 20 -33.34 17.84 21.81
CA ALA A 20 -32.88 16.90 20.81
C ALA A 20 -31.37 16.68 21.03
N CYS A 21 -30.98 15.67 21.79
CA CYS A 21 -29.68 15.08 21.72
C CYS A 21 -29.54 14.50 20.31
N GLY A 22 -28.99 15.31 19.42
CA GLY A 22 -28.49 14.81 18.15
C GLY A 22 -27.29 13.93 18.45
N SER A 23 -27.54 12.63 18.64
CA SER A 23 -26.49 11.64 18.49
C SER A 23 -26.18 11.62 16.99
N ASP A 24 -25.11 12.30 16.61
CA ASP A 24 -24.48 12.05 15.32
C ASP A 24 -24.11 10.57 15.31
N LEU A 25 -24.99 9.76 14.76
CA LEU A 25 -24.67 8.41 14.34
C LEU A 25 -23.68 8.59 13.19
N ILE A 26 -22.39 8.64 13.53
CA ILE A 26 -21.32 8.47 12.55
C ILE A 26 -21.48 7.02 12.09
N LEU A 27 -22.26 6.85 11.02
CA LEU A 27 -22.23 5.60 10.27
C LEU A 27 -20.82 5.42 9.78
N PRO A 28 -20.19 4.26 10.00
CA PRO A 28 -18.89 3.99 9.38
C PRO A 28 -19.03 4.28 7.89
N ASP A 29 -18.14 5.09 7.33
CA ASP A 29 -18.08 5.30 5.90
C ASP A 29 -17.76 3.94 5.26
N ASP A 30 -18.78 3.29 4.69
CA ASP A 30 -18.62 2.00 4.03
C ASP A 30 -17.73 2.08 2.76
N LYS A 31 -17.30 3.28 2.40
CA LYS A 31 -16.28 3.54 1.37
C LYS A 31 -14.88 3.70 1.94
N ALA A 32 -14.73 3.74 3.28
CA ALA A 32 -13.41 3.82 3.88
C ALA A 32 -12.56 2.59 3.51
N PRO A 33 -11.26 2.77 3.20
CA PRO A 33 -10.38 1.66 2.88
C PRO A 33 -10.22 0.75 4.09
N VAL A 34 -10.42 -0.55 3.92
CA VAL A 34 -10.34 -1.54 5.01
C VAL A 34 -9.47 -2.74 4.69
N THR A 35 -9.22 -3.03 3.41
CA THR A 35 -8.42 -4.18 3.01
C THR A 35 -7.38 -3.77 1.98
N LEU A 36 -6.14 -4.09 2.29
CA LEU A 36 -5.00 -3.94 1.39
C LEU A 36 -4.36 -5.30 1.17
N ARG A 37 -4.18 -5.70 -0.09
CA ARG A 37 -3.55 -6.97 -0.46
C ARG A 37 -2.60 -6.83 -1.64
N THR A 38 -1.58 -7.67 -1.67
CA THR A 38 -0.71 -7.83 -2.85
C THR A 38 -1.48 -8.50 -3.98
N VAL A 39 -1.25 -8.05 -5.20
CA VAL A 39 -1.88 -8.58 -6.43
C VAL A 39 -0.84 -9.26 -7.31
N SER A 40 0.30 -8.60 -7.53
CA SER A 40 1.41 -9.16 -8.31
C SER A 40 2.75 -8.58 -7.88
N GLY A 41 3.82 -9.21 -8.31
CA GLY A 41 5.17 -8.75 -8.06
C GLY A 41 5.80 -9.28 -6.78
N ASP A 42 5.08 -10.02 -5.96
CA ASP A 42 5.63 -10.73 -4.80
C ASP A 42 6.38 -11.99 -5.23
N GLY A 43 7.43 -12.37 -4.48
CA GLY A 43 8.19 -13.59 -4.71
C GLY A 43 9.11 -13.56 -5.94
N GLN A 44 9.35 -12.41 -6.57
CA GLN A 44 10.22 -12.29 -7.72
C GLN A 44 11.68 -12.51 -7.36
N GLU A 45 12.42 -13.01 -8.34
CA GLU A 45 13.89 -13.13 -8.31
C GLU A 45 14.49 -12.31 -9.44
N ALA A 46 15.55 -11.56 -9.14
CA ALA A 46 16.28 -10.82 -10.16
C ALA A 46 17.76 -10.65 -9.76
N THR A 47 18.60 -10.40 -10.73
CA THR A 47 20.03 -10.16 -10.51
C THR A 47 20.26 -8.83 -9.80
N VAL A 48 21.24 -8.78 -8.90
CA VAL A 48 21.67 -7.52 -8.26
C VAL A 48 21.90 -6.41 -9.28
N GLY A 49 21.46 -5.20 -8.94
CA GLY A 49 21.58 -4.03 -9.80
C GLY A 49 20.65 -4.03 -11.00
N THR A 50 19.66 -4.92 -11.08
CA THR A 50 18.66 -4.93 -12.16
C THR A 50 17.28 -4.60 -11.66
N ARG A 51 16.42 -4.11 -12.57
CA ARG A 51 15.01 -3.88 -12.30
C ARG A 51 14.27 -5.23 -12.24
N LEU A 52 13.30 -5.33 -11.33
CA LEU A 52 12.40 -6.48 -11.27
C LEU A 52 11.63 -6.64 -12.59
N PRO A 53 11.39 -7.88 -13.04
CA PRO A 53 10.64 -8.17 -14.27
C PRO A 53 9.23 -7.56 -14.26
N GLU A 54 8.53 -7.69 -13.14
CA GLU A 54 7.17 -7.21 -12.97
C GLU A 54 7.09 -6.09 -11.93
N PRO A 55 6.15 -5.13 -12.10
CA PRO A 55 5.87 -4.13 -11.08
C PRO A 55 5.29 -4.77 -9.83
N LEU A 56 5.52 -4.15 -8.68
CA LEU A 56 4.79 -4.46 -7.46
C LEU A 56 3.40 -3.82 -7.56
N VAL A 57 2.36 -4.61 -7.34
CA VAL A 57 0.97 -4.15 -7.43
C VAL A 57 0.21 -4.55 -6.18
N ALA A 58 -0.45 -3.58 -5.55
CA ALA A 58 -1.37 -3.82 -4.45
C ALA A 58 -2.78 -3.32 -4.80
N LEU A 59 -3.79 -3.92 -4.19
CA LEU A 59 -5.20 -3.55 -4.34
C LEU A 59 -5.75 -3.08 -2.99
N LEU A 60 -6.39 -1.94 -3.01
CA LEU A 60 -7.12 -1.37 -1.89
C LEU A 60 -8.62 -1.48 -2.12
N THR A 61 -9.33 -2.03 -1.13
CA THR A 61 -10.79 -2.15 -1.18
C THR A 61 -11.44 -1.66 0.11
N ASP A 62 -12.72 -1.28 0.01
CA ASP A 62 -13.58 -0.95 1.13
C ASP A 62 -14.20 -2.21 1.79
N GLY A 63 -15.06 -1.99 2.80
CA GLY A 63 -15.74 -3.06 3.53
C GLY A 63 -16.71 -3.91 2.69
N ALA A 64 -17.10 -3.42 1.52
CA ALA A 64 -17.92 -4.13 0.55
C ALA A 64 -17.11 -4.75 -0.61
N ALA A 65 -15.77 -4.82 -0.45
CA ALA A 65 -14.83 -5.29 -1.45
C ALA A 65 -14.82 -4.49 -2.77
N ARG A 66 -15.26 -3.22 -2.73
CA ARG A 66 -15.20 -2.32 -3.89
C ARG A 66 -13.84 -1.63 -3.93
N PRO A 67 -13.27 -1.39 -5.11
CA PRO A 67 -12.04 -0.63 -5.27
C PRO A 67 -12.13 0.77 -4.67
N VAL A 68 -11.07 1.24 -4.01
CA VAL A 68 -10.99 2.60 -3.46
C VAL A 68 -9.91 3.39 -4.21
N PRO A 69 -10.28 4.31 -5.11
CA PRO A 69 -9.35 5.12 -5.88
C PRO A 69 -8.86 6.36 -5.10
N GLY A 70 -7.75 6.94 -5.59
CA GLY A 70 -7.24 8.25 -5.14
C GLY A 70 -6.60 8.23 -3.75
N ILE A 71 -6.25 7.07 -3.22
CA ILE A 71 -5.59 6.94 -1.91
C ILE A 71 -4.08 6.94 -2.09
N PRO A 72 -3.36 7.85 -1.42
CA PRO A 72 -1.91 7.93 -1.53
C PRO A 72 -1.21 6.83 -0.72
N PHE A 73 -0.19 6.25 -1.35
CA PHE A 73 0.70 5.23 -0.80
C PHE A 73 2.14 5.70 -0.79
N THR A 74 2.90 5.19 0.17
CA THR A 74 4.36 5.24 0.17
C THR A 74 4.90 3.82 0.13
N PHE A 75 5.87 3.59 -0.77
CA PHE A 75 6.65 2.37 -0.84
C PHE A 75 8.02 2.61 -0.24
N ARG A 76 8.49 1.68 0.59
CA ARG A 76 9.82 1.77 1.20
C ARG A 76 10.43 0.40 1.40
N PHE A 77 11.75 0.34 1.36
CA PHE A 77 12.47 -0.85 1.78
C PHE A 77 12.43 -1.00 3.31
N GLN A 78 12.28 -2.23 3.78
CA GLN A 78 12.50 -2.58 5.18
C GLN A 78 13.95 -3.03 5.36
N GLY A 79 14.88 -2.08 5.41
CA GLY A 79 16.31 -2.32 5.53
C GLY A 79 17.10 -1.32 4.69
N ASP A 80 18.42 -1.42 4.83
CA ASP A 80 19.36 -0.63 4.03
C ASP A 80 19.89 -1.49 2.87
N PHE A 81 19.56 -1.08 1.65
CA PHE A 81 19.94 -1.77 0.43
C PHE A 81 20.64 -0.79 -0.51
N PRO A 82 21.96 -0.63 -0.39
CA PRO A 82 22.73 0.32 -1.21
C PRO A 82 22.50 0.13 -2.70
N GLY A 83 22.13 1.24 -3.38
CA GLY A 83 21.88 1.24 -4.82
C GLY A 83 20.52 0.67 -5.23
N ALA A 84 19.66 0.29 -4.27
CA ALA A 84 18.28 -0.08 -4.57
C ALA A 84 17.41 1.17 -4.75
N GLU A 85 16.43 1.09 -5.65
CA GLU A 85 15.53 2.20 -5.99
C GLU A 85 14.10 1.72 -6.13
N ILE A 86 13.16 2.55 -5.68
CA ILE A 86 11.71 2.38 -5.88
C ILE A 86 11.23 3.56 -6.72
N ASP A 87 10.57 3.29 -7.84
CA ASP A 87 10.13 4.32 -8.79
C ASP A 87 8.71 4.05 -9.33
N PRO A 88 7.73 4.89 -8.98
CA PRO A 88 7.79 5.98 -8.00
C PRO A 88 7.78 5.47 -6.54
N PRO A 89 8.39 6.18 -5.57
CA PRO A 89 8.31 5.82 -4.14
C PRO A 89 6.96 6.16 -3.51
N THR A 90 6.18 7.05 -4.17
CA THR A 90 4.81 7.40 -3.78
C THR A 90 3.90 7.32 -4.99
N ALA A 91 2.70 6.78 -4.82
CA ALA A 91 1.70 6.69 -5.88
C ALA A 91 0.30 6.69 -5.27
N GLU A 92 -0.71 6.96 -6.08
CA GLU A 92 -2.11 6.88 -5.66
C GLU A 92 -2.80 5.69 -6.32
N THR A 93 -3.84 5.16 -5.66
CA THR A 93 -4.66 4.11 -6.26
C THR A 93 -5.42 4.64 -7.48
N ASP A 94 -5.45 3.84 -8.54
CA ASP A 94 -6.22 4.12 -9.75
C ASP A 94 -7.73 3.82 -9.55
N ASP A 95 -8.55 4.04 -10.58
CA ASP A 95 -10.01 3.80 -10.56
C ASP A 95 -10.37 2.34 -10.22
N SER A 96 -9.43 1.42 -10.38
CA SER A 96 -9.57 0.01 -10.00
C SER A 96 -9.04 -0.29 -8.59
N GLY A 97 -8.68 0.74 -7.81
CA GLY A 97 -8.10 0.61 -6.48
C GLY A 97 -6.67 0.03 -6.48
N LEU A 98 -6.01 -0.03 -7.63
CA LEU A 98 -4.67 -0.56 -7.77
C LEU A 98 -3.61 0.53 -7.63
N VAL A 99 -2.58 0.24 -6.85
CA VAL A 99 -1.36 1.05 -6.77
C VAL A 99 -0.18 0.25 -7.28
N ARG A 100 0.74 0.90 -8.02
CA ARG A 100 1.86 0.24 -8.69
C ARG A 100 3.15 1.00 -8.48
N THR A 101 4.24 0.24 -8.32
CA THR A 101 5.61 0.78 -8.37
C THR A 101 6.56 -0.20 -9.03
N ARG A 102 7.73 0.27 -9.45
CA ARG A 102 8.82 -0.54 -9.98
C ARG A 102 10.01 -0.49 -9.03
N VAL A 103 10.71 -1.60 -8.93
CA VAL A 103 11.87 -1.71 -8.05
C VAL A 103 13.09 -2.12 -8.85
N THR A 104 14.20 -1.43 -8.59
CA THR A 104 15.52 -1.82 -9.03
C THR A 104 16.27 -2.33 -7.80
N LEU A 105 16.83 -3.54 -7.88
CA LEU A 105 17.59 -4.13 -6.80
C LEU A 105 18.95 -3.45 -6.64
N GLY A 106 19.44 -3.36 -5.42
CA GLY A 106 20.76 -2.84 -5.11
C GLY A 106 21.88 -3.85 -5.36
N THR A 107 23.03 -3.61 -4.74
CA THR A 107 24.24 -4.44 -4.88
C THR A 107 24.27 -5.63 -3.92
N ALA A 108 23.47 -5.62 -2.87
CA ALA A 108 23.41 -6.71 -1.90
C ALA A 108 22.59 -7.89 -2.45
N THR A 109 23.08 -9.11 -2.26
CA THR A 109 22.35 -10.35 -2.56
C THR A 109 21.48 -10.76 -1.37
N GLY A 110 20.38 -11.50 -1.64
CA GLY A 110 19.50 -12.03 -0.62
C GLY A 110 18.10 -11.43 -0.65
N PRO A 111 17.32 -11.62 0.41
CA PRO A 111 15.95 -11.16 0.47
C PRO A 111 15.84 -9.65 0.68
N TYR A 112 14.95 -9.02 -0.08
CA TYR A 112 14.52 -7.64 0.08
C TYR A 112 13.04 -7.65 0.48
N THR A 113 12.69 -6.84 1.45
CA THR A 113 11.29 -6.60 1.83
C THR A 113 10.93 -5.18 1.51
N ILE A 114 9.87 -5.01 0.72
CA ILE A 114 9.31 -3.72 0.37
C ILE A 114 7.94 -3.59 1.04
N GLU A 115 7.73 -2.53 1.78
CA GLU A 115 6.47 -2.22 2.43
C GLU A 115 5.71 -1.16 1.63
N ALA A 116 4.43 -1.42 1.36
CA ALA A 116 3.48 -0.44 0.85
C ALA A 116 2.56 0.00 2.00
N VAL A 117 2.52 1.30 2.26
CA VAL A 117 1.78 1.90 3.38
C VAL A 117 0.81 2.93 2.86
N VAL A 118 -0.44 2.86 3.32
CA VAL A 118 -1.42 3.94 3.12
C VAL A 118 -1.02 5.13 3.99
N THR A 119 -0.93 6.32 3.40
CA THR A 119 -0.45 7.51 4.11
C THR A 119 -1.57 8.39 4.65
N GLN A 120 -2.81 8.13 4.28
CA GLN A 120 -3.99 8.90 4.73
C GLN A 120 -5.17 8.00 5.05
N GLY A 121 -5.79 8.21 6.19
CA GLY A 121 -7.11 7.69 6.54
C GLY A 121 -7.14 6.33 7.22
N ALA A 122 -6.26 5.40 6.88
CA ALA A 122 -6.20 4.07 7.48
C ALA A 122 -4.75 3.63 7.70
N ASP A 123 -4.49 2.97 8.81
CA ASP A 123 -3.18 2.35 9.07
C ASP A 123 -3.12 0.96 8.40
N LEU A 124 -3.13 0.96 7.07
CA LEU A 124 -3.04 -0.25 6.26
C LEU A 124 -1.66 -0.36 5.63
N ARG A 125 -1.10 -1.56 5.70
CA ARG A 125 0.20 -1.89 5.09
C ARG A 125 0.20 -3.29 4.54
N THR A 126 0.98 -3.50 3.50
CA THR A 126 1.29 -4.84 2.96
C THR A 126 2.77 -4.89 2.58
N THR A 127 3.30 -6.09 2.47
CA THR A 127 4.72 -6.30 2.14
C THR A 127 4.88 -7.15 0.90
N PHE A 128 5.97 -6.90 0.17
CA PHE A 128 6.44 -7.69 -0.96
C PHE A 128 7.81 -8.23 -0.60
N GLY A 129 8.01 -9.54 -0.76
CA GLY A 129 9.31 -10.20 -0.66
C GLY A 129 9.88 -10.45 -2.04
N VAL A 130 11.11 -10.04 -2.29
CA VAL A 130 11.82 -10.34 -3.55
C VAL A 130 13.25 -10.78 -3.23
N THR A 131 13.88 -11.52 -4.12
CA THR A 131 15.22 -12.05 -3.89
C THR A 131 16.21 -11.51 -4.92
N ALA A 132 17.31 -10.94 -4.44
CA ALA A 132 18.43 -10.54 -5.28
C ALA A 132 19.45 -11.68 -5.40
N VAL A 133 19.68 -12.15 -6.63
CA VAL A 133 20.69 -13.18 -6.92
C VAL A 133 21.96 -12.56 -7.49
N PRO A 134 23.14 -13.17 -7.26
CA PRO A 134 24.39 -12.66 -7.79
C PRO A 134 24.41 -12.71 -9.32
N ARG A 135 25.19 -11.82 -9.93
CA ARG A 135 25.50 -11.92 -11.37
C ARG A 135 26.27 -13.21 -11.63
N GLN A 136 25.75 -14.04 -12.50
CA GLN A 136 26.53 -15.15 -13.01
C GLN A 136 27.62 -14.57 -13.94
N HIS A 137 28.86 -14.63 -13.50
CA HIS A 137 29.99 -14.43 -14.40
C HIS A 137 30.01 -15.67 -15.30
N GLY A 138 29.70 -15.49 -16.58
CA GLY A 138 29.91 -16.53 -17.56
C GLY A 138 31.35 -16.99 -17.44
N HIS A 139 31.52 -18.27 -17.13
CA HIS A 139 32.85 -18.89 -17.24
C HIS A 139 33.21 -18.81 -18.72
N GLY A 140 33.98 -17.77 -19.05
CA GLY A 140 34.69 -17.75 -20.33
C GLY A 140 35.57 -18.98 -20.33
N GLY A 141 35.16 -19.99 -21.11
CA GLY A 141 36.00 -21.15 -21.38
C GLY A 141 37.29 -20.69 -22.00
N GLY A 142 38.30 -20.52 -21.18
CA GLY A 142 39.68 -20.49 -21.62
C GLY A 142 39.96 -21.88 -22.17
N GLY A 143 39.87 -22.03 -23.49
CA GLY A 143 40.40 -23.19 -24.19
C GLY A 143 41.89 -23.19 -23.98
N ASP A 144 42.36 -23.95 -23.01
CA ASP A 144 43.74 -24.41 -22.98
C ASP A 144 43.93 -25.26 -24.22
N HIS A 145 44.59 -24.64 -25.20
CA HIS A 145 45.12 -25.34 -26.37
C HIS A 145 46.51 -25.89 -25.95
N PRO A 146 46.67 -27.22 -25.74
CA PRO A 146 48.03 -27.75 -25.48
C PRO A 146 48.80 -27.68 -26.79
N ASP A 147 49.76 -26.77 -26.82
CA ASP A 147 50.80 -26.74 -27.88
C ASP A 147 51.53 -28.09 -27.90
N LYS A 148 51.25 -28.83 -28.94
CA LYS A 148 52.03 -30.00 -29.30
C LYS A 148 53.38 -29.51 -29.89
N HIS A 149 54.39 -29.44 -29.07
CA HIS A 149 55.76 -29.44 -29.56
C HIS A 149 56.05 -30.80 -30.17
N GLY A 150 56.05 -30.83 -31.48
CA GLY A 150 56.69 -31.89 -32.24
C GLY A 150 58.20 -31.72 -32.19
N THR A 151 58.85 -32.66 -31.54
CA THR A 151 60.29 -32.87 -31.71
C THR A 151 60.46 -33.76 -32.88
N GLU A 152 61.01 -33.24 -33.96
CA GLU A 152 61.65 -34.05 -35.04
C GLU A 152 63.08 -34.05 -34.89
N ASP A 153 63.60 -35.27 -34.93
CA ASP A 153 65.03 -35.59 -35.17
C ASP A 153 65.12 -36.39 -36.43
#